data_2385c7737b29a15be2225ba4b041fab9
#
_entry.id   2385c7737b29a15be2225ba4b041fab9
#
_cell.length_a   1.000
_cell.length_b   1.000
_cell.length_c   1.000
_cell.angle_alpha   90.00
_cell.angle_beta   90.00
_cell.angle_gamma   90.00
#
_symmetry.space_group_name_H-M   'P 1'
#
loop_
_entity.id
_entity.type
_entity.pdbx_description
1 polymer ?
#
loop_
_entity_poly.entity_id
_entity_poly.type
_entity_poly.pdbx_seq_one_letter_code
_entity_poly.pdbx_strand_id
1 'polypeptide(L)'
;MKVLKRFRQGGGLRLVKTLFRMGLLPDLLKAGYNTLLRGKNYKQEYAKLRKKIAPKLVKEFEYLLEDNYKPIEEPIESNSTNKSNKYVWFCWLQGIDKALDIVKASLESQKKWLKERTFVIITADNYKEYISFPQYIEEKYAKRIIPEVSFSDLIRVELLIKYGGTWLDSTVMITGCNYPKEIFDCPIFLPRYIKKNGSWQGVSSWMITANKGNHLLYILKEMLLEYWRRYDCVVNY
;
A
#
# COMPACT_ATOMS: atom_id res chain seq x y z
N MET A 1 -2.60 25.97 15.53
CA MET A 1 -3.46 24.77 15.62
C MET A 1 -3.31 23.75 14.47
N LYS A 2 -3.40 24.14 13.18
CA LYS A 2 -3.32 23.21 12.03
C LYS A 2 -2.00 22.43 11.92
N VAL A 3 -0.84 23.04 12.21
CA VAL A 3 0.48 22.40 12.11
C VAL A 3 0.67 21.33 13.19
N LEU A 4 0.25 21.60 14.42
CA LEU A 4 0.35 20.64 15.53
C LEU A 4 -0.54 19.42 15.32
N LYS A 5 -1.75 19.61 14.74
CA LYS A 5 -2.65 18.53 14.36
C LYS A 5 -2.01 17.62 13.28
N ARG A 6 -1.41 18.23 12.25
CA ARG A 6 -0.70 17.50 11.18
C ARG A 6 0.54 16.75 11.70
N PHE A 7 1.29 17.39 12.61
CA PHE A 7 2.43 16.74 13.25
C PHE A 7 2.00 15.49 14.03
N ARG A 8 0.93 15.59 14.83
CA ARG A 8 0.37 14.42 15.55
C ARG A 8 -0.13 13.34 14.59
N GLN A 9 -0.82 13.72 13.52
CA GLN A 9 -1.31 12.78 12.50
C GLN A 9 -0.17 12.09 11.73
N GLY A 10 0.97 12.74 11.55
CA GLY A 10 2.17 12.19 10.91
C GLY A 10 3.05 11.33 11.83
N GLY A 11 2.59 10.99 13.04
CA GLY A 11 3.34 10.14 13.98
C GLY A 11 3.93 10.88 15.18
N GLY A 12 3.87 12.21 15.24
CA GLY A 12 4.29 13.01 16.40
C GLY A 12 5.72 12.71 16.85
N LEU A 13 5.89 12.40 18.14
CA LEU A 13 7.21 12.08 18.72
C LEU A 13 7.85 10.81 18.12
N ARG A 14 7.04 9.87 17.62
CA ARG A 14 7.56 8.66 16.95
C ARG A 14 8.28 9.02 15.65
N LEU A 15 7.72 9.96 14.88
CA LEU A 15 8.36 10.50 13.68
C LEU A 15 9.68 11.19 14.02
N VAL A 16 9.72 12.02 15.08
CA VAL A 16 10.96 12.68 15.53
C VAL A 16 12.03 11.65 15.86
N LYS A 17 11.68 10.63 16.66
CA LYS A 17 12.59 9.54 17.03
C LYS A 17 13.12 8.79 15.81
N THR A 18 12.25 8.52 14.85
CA THR A 18 12.61 7.84 13.59
C THR A 18 13.56 8.68 12.75
N LEU A 19 13.25 9.95 12.55
CA LEU A 19 14.12 10.87 11.78
C LEU A 19 15.45 11.15 12.48
N PHE A 20 15.47 11.15 13.82
CA PHE A 20 16.71 11.21 14.59
C PHE A 20 17.61 9.99 14.29
N ARG A 21 17.05 8.77 14.35
CA ARG A 21 17.79 7.54 14.01
C ARG A 21 18.31 7.55 12.57
N MET A 22 17.56 8.16 11.62
CA MET A 22 17.98 8.32 10.24
C MET A 22 19.00 9.45 10.03
N GLY A 23 19.38 10.19 11.08
CA GLY A 23 20.25 11.37 10.95
C GLY A 23 19.60 12.55 10.22
N LEU A 24 18.27 12.62 10.21
CA LEU A 24 17.50 13.66 9.52
C LEU A 24 16.83 14.66 10.49
N LEU A 25 17.20 14.64 11.77
CA LEU A 25 16.66 15.60 12.73
C LEU A 25 16.95 17.07 12.34
N PRO A 26 18.16 17.45 11.88
CA PRO A 26 18.41 18.83 11.42
C PRO A 26 17.49 19.26 10.28
N ASP A 27 17.19 18.33 9.35
CA ASP A 27 16.29 18.61 8.24
C ASP A 27 14.83 18.79 8.69
N LEU A 28 14.39 18.00 9.66
CA LEU A 28 13.07 18.16 10.30
C LEU A 28 12.95 19.51 11.00
N LEU A 29 13.96 19.89 11.79
CA LEU A 29 14.00 21.19 12.49
C LEU A 29 13.99 22.36 11.49
N LYS A 30 14.76 22.26 10.41
CA LYS A 30 14.77 23.25 9.31
C LYS A 30 13.40 23.36 8.63
N ALA A 31 12.73 22.24 8.35
CA ALA A 31 11.39 22.22 7.77
C ALA A 31 10.37 22.87 8.72
N GLY A 32 10.45 22.55 10.01
CA GLY A 32 9.63 23.17 11.07
C GLY A 32 9.84 24.68 11.15
N TYR A 33 11.09 25.14 11.24
CA TYR A 33 11.47 26.55 11.24
C TYR A 33 10.93 27.30 10.01
N ASN A 34 11.16 26.75 8.81
CA ASN A 34 10.68 27.33 7.56
C ASN A 34 9.15 27.45 7.53
N THR A 35 8.45 26.46 8.06
CA THR A 35 6.98 26.46 8.05
C THR A 35 6.40 27.41 9.11
N LEU A 36 6.94 27.39 10.33
CA LEU A 36 6.37 28.10 11.48
C LEU A 36 6.79 29.57 11.52
N LEU A 37 8.06 29.86 11.25
CA LEU A 37 8.62 31.20 11.39
C LEU A 37 8.77 31.95 10.07
N ARG A 38 8.96 31.23 8.95
CA ARG A 38 9.08 31.85 7.62
C ARG A 38 7.82 31.72 6.76
N GLY A 39 6.74 31.14 7.27
CA GLY A 39 5.47 31.00 6.56
C GLY A 39 5.52 30.15 5.29
N LYS A 40 6.57 29.35 5.11
CA LYS A 40 6.70 28.50 3.92
C LYS A 40 5.66 27.39 3.89
N ASN A 41 5.30 26.93 2.69
CA ASN A 41 4.31 25.89 2.52
C ASN A 41 4.80 24.56 3.10
N TYR A 42 4.08 24.05 4.11
CA TYR A 42 4.39 22.78 4.78
C TYR A 42 4.56 21.61 3.79
N LYS A 43 3.70 21.52 2.77
CA LYS A 43 3.78 20.41 1.80
C LYS A 43 5.10 20.44 1.02
N GLN A 44 5.59 21.64 0.68
CA GLN A 44 6.87 21.78 -0.04
C GLN A 44 8.07 21.45 0.84
N GLU A 45 8.07 21.91 2.10
CA GLU A 45 9.15 21.61 3.03
C GLU A 45 9.18 20.12 3.39
N TYR A 46 8.02 19.52 3.60
CA TYR A 46 7.91 18.08 3.84
C TYR A 46 8.32 17.24 2.61
N ALA A 47 8.00 17.69 1.40
CA ALA A 47 8.44 17.02 0.17
C ALA A 47 9.98 17.01 0.02
N LYS A 48 10.67 18.06 0.47
CA LYS A 48 12.14 18.09 0.52
C LYS A 48 12.70 17.06 1.49
N LEU A 49 12.07 16.93 2.67
CA LEU A 49 12.44 15.93 3.67
C LEU A 49 12.23 14.51 3.13
N ARG A 50 11.10 14.25 2.48
CA ARG A 50 10.80 12.95 1.86
C ARG A 50 11.83 12.51 0.83
N LYS A 51 12.33 13.45 0.00
CA LYS A 51 13.40 13.17 -0.96
C LYS A 51 14.69 12.66 -0.31
N LYS A 52 14.94 13.01 0.97
CA LYS A 52 16.08 12.53 1.74
C LYS A 52 15.79 11.21 2.46
N ILE A 53 14.52 10.96 2.82
CA ILE A 53 14.10 9.73 3.50
C ILE A 53 14.15 8.54 2.53
N ALA A 54 13.61 8.70 1.32
CA ALA A 54 13.46 7.60 0.38
C ALA A 54 14.77 6.83 0.09
N PRO A 55 15.90 7.47 -0.28
CA PRO A 55 17.14 6.75 -0.52
C PRO A 55 17.71 6.08 0.74
N LYS A 56 17.45 6.61 1.94
CA LYS A 56 17.85 5.96 3.19
C LYS A 56 17.04 4.69 3.45
N LEU A 57 15.74 4.71 3.19
CA LEU A 57 14.89 3.52 3.28
C LEU A 57 15.33 2.47 2.26
N VAL A 58 15.58 2.87 1.00
CA VAL A 58 16.07 1.94 -0.03
C VAL A 58 17.33 1.24 0.46
N LYS A 59 18.34 2.00 0.87
CA LYS A 59 19.61 1.44 1.39
C LYS A 59 19.41 0.54 2.61
N GLU A 60 18.46 0.88 3.48
CA GLU A 60 18.19 0.10 4.70
C GLU A 60 17.52 -1.25 4.42
N PHE A 61 16.78 -1.35 3.31
CA PHE A 61 16.03 -2.56 2.93
C PHE A 61 16.59 -3.27 1.70
N GLU A 62 17.66 -2.77 1.05
CA GLU A 62 18.23 -3.38 -0.16
C GLU A 62 18.65 -4.84 0.05
N TYR A 63 19.11 -5.21 1.24
CA TYR A 63 19.47 -6.60 1.56
C TYR A 63 18.32 -7.59 1.38
N LEU A 64 17.06 -7.15 1.57
CA LEU A 64 15.89 -8.00 1.32
C LEU A 64 15.71 -8.33 -0.17
N LEU A 65 16.22 -7.48 -1.05
CA LEU A 65 16.23 -7.75 -2.48
C LEU A 65 17.31 -8.79 -2.84
N GLU A 66 18.48 -8.71 -2.20
CA GLU A 66 19.59 -9.64 -2.42
C GLU A 66 19.27 -11.04 -1.87
N ASP A 67 18.77 -11.13 -0.63
CA ASP A 67 18.44 -12.39 0.03
C ASP A 67 17.27 -13.13 -0.61
N ASN A 68 16.30 -12.40 -1.17
CA ASN A 68 15.10 -12.97 -1.76
C ASN A 68 15.17 -13.09 -3.29
N TYR A 69 16.22 -12.56 -3.92
CA TYR A 69 16.43 -12.70 -5.34
C TYR A 69 17.03 -14.08 -5.66
N LYS A 70 16.23 -15.13 -5.46
CA LYS A 70 16.48 -16.42 -6.09
C LYS A 70 15.79 -16.38 -7.45
N PRO A 71 16.51 -16.60 -8.55
CA PRO A 71 15.87 -16.84 -9.85
C PRO A 71 14.82 -17.93 -9.64
N ILE A 72 13.62 -17.74 -10.12
CA ILE A 72 12.63 -18.81 -10.14
C ILE A 72 13.18 -19.84 -11.12
N GLU A 73 13.76 -20.92 -10.59
CA GLU A 73 14.35 -21.99 -11.41
C GLU A 73 13.27 -22.81 -12.15
N GLU A 74 12.00 -22.68 -11.75
CA GLU A 74 10.91 -23.28 -12.48
C GLU A 74 10.27 -22.26 -13.42
N PRO A 75 10.19 -22.55 -14.73
CA PRO A 75 9.40 -21.74 -15.64
C PRO A 75 7.97 -21.74 -15.10
N ILE A 76 7.43 -20.54 -14.83
CA ILE A 76 6.01 -20.38 -14.61
C ILE A 76 5.36 -21.01 -15.84
N GLU A 77 4.75 -22.21 -15.67
CA GLU A 77 4.01 -22.82 -16.76
C GLU A 77 2.98 -21.82 -17.24
N SER A 78 3.26 -21.23 -18.40
CA SER A 78 2.43 -20.23 -19.05
C SER A 78 1.06 -20.80 -19.49
N ASN A 79 0.83 -22.08 -19.29
CA ASN A 79 -0.34 -22.82 -19.72
C ASN A 79 -1.37 -23.13 -18.62
N SER A 80 -1.15 -22.75 -17.38
CA SER A 80 -2.26 -22.82 -16.42
C SER A 80 -3.14 -21.60 -16.66
N THR A 81 -4.30 -21.81 -17.29
CA THR A 81 -5.48 -20.95 -17.16
C THR A 81 -5.80 -20.88 -15.66
N ASN A 82 -5.09 -20.01 -14.96
CA ASN A 82 -5.10 -19.94 -13.51
C ASN A 82 -6.47 -19.44 -13.05
N LYS A 83 -7.33 -20.38 -12.64
CA LYS A 83 -8.59 -20.10 -11.96
C LYS A 83 -8.41 -19.16 -10.74
N SER A 84 -7.16 -18.95 -10.30
CA SER A 84 -6.81 -18.08 -9.15
C SER A 84 -7.09 -16.59 -9.38
N ASN A 85 -7.13 -16.11 -10.63
CA ASN A 85 -7.38 -14.69 -10.90
C ASN A 85 -8.87 -14.29 -10.89
N LYS A 86 -9.77 -15.20 -10.52
CA LYS A 86 -11.21 -14.93 -10.44
C LYS A 86 -11.61 -13.98 -9.29
N TYR A 87 -10.79 -13.87 -8.26
CA TYR A 87 -11.11 -13.04 -7.11
C TYR A 87 -10.90 -11.55 -7.39
N VAL A 88 -11.85 -10.75 -6.93
CA VAL A 88 -11.70 -9.29 -6.78
C VAL A 88 -11.79 -8.97 -5.31
N TRP A 89 -10.70 -8.45 -4.77
CA TRP A 89 -10.58 -8.08 -3.37
C TRP A 89 -10.96 -6.63 -3.18
N PHE A 90 -11.98 -6.38 -2.37
CA PHE A 90 -12.46 -5.06 -1.98
C PHE A 90 -12.33 -4.92 -0.46
N CYS A 91 -11.62 -3.91 0.03
CA CYS A 91 -11.42 -3.75 1.46
C CYS A 91 -12.03 -2.44 1.97
N TRP A 92 -12.86 -2.58 2.99
CA TRP A 92 -13.35 -1.48 3.79
C TRP A 92 -13.44 -1.91 5.25
N LEU A 93 -12.40 -1.61 6.02
CA LEU A 93 -12.21 -2.16 7.38
C LEU A 93 -13.34 -1.82 8.34
N GLN A 94 -14.03 -0.70 8.14
CA GLN A 94 -15.14 -0.26 9.00
C GLN A 94 -16.47 -0.98 8.73
N GLY A 95 -16.51 -1.88 7.74
CA GLY A 95 -17.75 -2.54 7.27
C GLY A 95 -18.51 -1.72 6.24
N ILE A 96 -19.12 -2.39 5.26
CA ILE A 96 -19.80 -1.74 4.12
C ILE A 96 -21.03 -0.94 4.56
N ASP A 97 -21.72 -1.37 5.58
CA ASP A 97 -22.91 -0.66 6.09
C ASP A 97 -22.56 0.76 6.56
N LYS A 98 -21.37 0.94 7.10
CA LYS A 98 -20.82 2.23 7.57
C LYS A 98 -20.04 2.98 6.49
N ALA A 99 -19.95 2.44 5.27
CA ALA A 99 -19.19 3.05 4.19
C ALA A 99 -19.89 4.31 3.67
N LEU A 100 -19.08 5.27 3.23
CA LEU A 100 -19.54 6.46 2.53
C LEU A 100 -20.23 6.07 1.21
N ASP A 101 -21.16 6.87 0.75
CA ASP A 101 -21.92 6.62 -0.49
C ASP A 101 -21.01 6.42 -1.70
N ILE A 102 -19.92 7.17 -1.79
CA ILE A 102 -18.93 7.03 -2.86
C ILE A 102 -18.27 5.63 -2.84
N VAL A 103 -18.04 5.05 -1.68
CA VAL A 103 -17.45 3.71 -1.52
C VAL A 103 -18.48 2.64 -1.94
N LYS A 104 -19.73 2.81 -1.53
CA LYS A 104 -20.83 1.92 -1.94
C LYS A 104 -21.04 1.98 -3.46
N ALA A 105 -21.09 3.18 -4.04
CA ALA A 105 -21.21 3.37 -5.47
C ALA A 105 -20.02 2.75 -6.24
N SER A 106 -18.79 2.86 -5.72
CA SER A 106 -17.62 2.23 -6.31
C SER A 106 -17.75 0.70 -6.30
N LEU A 107 -18.15 0.11 -5.17
CA LEU A 107 -18.38 -1.33 -5.06
C LEU A 107 -19.43 -1.82 -6.07
N GLU A 108 -20.55 -1.14 -6.16
CA GLU A 108 -21.62 -1.50 -7.11
C GLU A 108 -21.14 -1.35 -8.57
N SER A 109 -20.36 -0.30 -8.88
CA SER A 109 -19.79 -0.15 -10.22
C SER A 109 -18.81 -1.27 -10.56
N GLN A 110 -17.95 -1.68 -9.61
CA GLN A 110 -17.02 -2.79 -9.79
C GLN A 110 -17.77 -4.10 -10.02
N LYS A 111 -18.77 -4.43 -9.19
CA LYS A 111 -19.60 -5.63 -9.34
C LYS A 111 -20.34 -5.66 -10.68
N LYS A 112 -20.90 -4.52 -11.10
CA LYS A 112 -21.62 -4.38 -12.36
C LYS A 112 -20.75 -4.74 -13.58
N TRP A 113 -19.52 -4.25 -13.61
CA TRP A 113 -18.64 -4.38 -14.77
C TRP A 113 -17.71 -5.59 -14.72
N LEU A 114 -17.52 -6.21 -13.54
CA LEU A 114 -16.71 -7.43 -13.34
C LEU A 114 -17.58 -8.61 -12.85
N LYS A 115 -18.80 -8.72 -13.33
CA LYS A 115 -19.82 -9.68 -12.87
C LYS A 115 -19.42 -11.16 -12.99
N GLU A 116 -18.49 -11.51 -13.87
CA GLU A 116 -17.93 -12.86 -13.98
C GLU A 116 -16.87 -13.17 -12.92
N ARG A 117 -16.53 -12.24 -12.04
CA ARG A 117 -15.52 -12.41 -11.01
C ARG A 117 -16.14 -12.56 -9.63
N THR A 118 -15.45 -13.26 -8.76
CA THR A 118 -15.90 -13.48 -7.37
C THR A 118 -15.43 -12.32 -6.51
N PHE A 119 -16.35 -11.47 -6.07
CA PHE A 119 -16.05 -10.40 -5.12
C PHE A 119 -15.94 -10.92 -3.70
N VAL A 120 -14.85 -10.57 -3.03
CA VAL A 120 -14.64 -10.81 -1.61
C VAL A 120 -14.46 -9.46 -0.92
N ILE A 121 -15.36 -9.16 0.02
CA ILE A 121 -15.31 -7.93 0.79
C ILE A 121 -14.60 -8.20 2.10
N ILE A 122 -13.49 -7.53 2.31
CA ILE A 122 -12.66 -7.63 3.50
C ILE A 122 -12.99 -6.49 4.46
N THR A 123 -13.21 -6.84 5.71
CA THR A 123 -13.47 -5.94 6.82
C THR A 123 -12.54 -6.24 8.00
N ALA A 124 -12.57 -5.40 9.04
CA ALA A 124 -11.83 -5.69 10.27
C ALA A 124 -12.32 -6.96 10.98
N ASP A 125 -13.57 -7.35 10.76
CA ASP A 125 -14.18 -8.50 11.43
C ASP A 125 -13.82 -9.83 10.76
N ASN A 126 -13.59 -9.84 9.43
CA ASN A 126 -13.42 -11.08 8.67
C ASN A 126 -12.05 -11.31 8.05
N TYR A 127 -11.12 -10.33 8.06
CA TYR A 127 -9.83 -10.52 7.39
C TYR A 127 -9.05 -11.74 7.91
N LYS A 128 -9.22 -12.09 9.19
CA LYS A 128 -8.57 -13.24 9.84
C LYS A 128 -9.03 -14.59 9.33
N GLU A 129 -10.18 -14.67 8.68
CA GLU A 129 -10.65 -15.89 8.02
C GLU A 129 -9.80 -16.21 6.77
N TYR A 130 -9.22 -15.19 6.17
CA TYR A 130 -8.43 -15.29 4.93
C TYR A 130 -6.93 -15.32 5.17
N ILE A 131 -6.43 -14.45 6.06
CA ILE A 131 -5.00 -14.19 6.27
C ILE A 131 -4.67 -14.02 7.76
N SER A 132 -3.40 -14.15 8.08
CA SER A 132 -2.88 -13.90 9.42
C SER A 132 -1.59 -13.10 9.35
N PHE A 133 -1.34 -12.28 10.37
CA PHE A 133 -0.12 -11.51 10.49
C PHE A 133 0.69 -11.92 11.73
N PRO A 134 2.01 -11.66 11.73
CA PRO A 134 2.81 -11.79 12.95
C PRO A 134 2.22 -10.97 14.10
N GLN A 135 2.36 -11.46 15.33
CA GLN A 135 1.78 -10.85 16.52
C GLN A 135 2.09 -9.34 16.64
N TYR A 136 3.32 -8.92 16.33
CA TYR A 136 3.70 -7.51 16.44
C TYR A 136 2.93 -6.59 15.46
N ILE A 137 2.52 -7.10 14.30
CA ILE A 137 1.65 -6.36 13.35
C ILE A 137 0.26 -6.18 13.94
N GLU A 138 -0.34 -7.28 14.45
CA GLU A 138 -1.66 -7.25 15.07
C GLU A 138 -1.68 -6.29 16.27
N GLU A 139 -0.66 -6.35 17.14
CA GLU A 139 -0.54 -5.44 18.27
C GLU A 139 -0.38 -3.98 17.86
N LYS A 140 0.46 -3.70 16.84
CA LYS A 140 0.64 -2.34 16.35
C LYS A 140 -0.63 -1.79 15.69
N TYR A 141 -1.38 -2.64 15.00
CA TYR A 141 -2.67 -2.25 14.44
C TYR A 141 -3.68 -1.96 15.56
N ALA A 142 -3.84 -2.85 16.54
CA ALA A 142 -4.72 -2.66 17.68
C ALA A 142 -4.39 -1.38 18.49
N LYS A 143 -3.10 -1.05 18.64
CA LYS A 143 -2.62 0.19 19.28
C LYS A 143 -2.70 1.43 18.36
N ARG A 144 -3.28 1.31 17.16
CA ARG A 144 -3.36 2.38 16.15
C ARG A 144 -2.00 3.00 15.80
N ILE A 145 -0.93 2.20 15.85
CA ILE A 145 0.40 2.56 15.38
C ILE A 145 0.45 2.41 13.85
N ILE A 146 -0.12 1.32 13.35
CA ILE A 146 -0.36 1.10 11.92
C ILE A 146 -1.71 1.74 11.59
N PRO A 147 -1.75 2.78 10.73
CA PRO A 147 -3.00 3.35 10.25
C PRO A 147 -3.78 2.35 9.38
N GLU A 148 -5.10 2.47 9.32
CA GLU A 148 -5.97 1.60 8.51
C GLU A 148 -5.53 1.51 7.04
N VAL A 149 -5.11 2.63 6.46
CA VAL A 149 -4.61 2.65 5.07
C VAL A 149 -3.36 1.77 4.92
N SER A 150 -2.40 1.88 5.85
CA SER A 150 -1.19 1.05 5.80
C SER A 150 -1.46 -0.41 6.17
N PHE A 151 -2.49 -0.67 7.01
CA PHE A 151 -2.91 -2.03 7.31
C PHE A 151 -3.59 -2.67 6.09
N SER A 152 -4.37 -1.90 5.32
CA SER A 152 -4.94 -2.39 4.06
C SER A 152 -3.87 -2.71 3.01
N ASP A 153 -2.71 -2.02 3.03
CA ASP A 153 -1.58 -2.37 2.16
C ASP A 153 -0.99 -3.75 2.51
N LEU A 154 -0.89 -4.09 3.80
CA LEU A 154 -0.48 -5.42 4.27
C LEU A 154 -1.50 -6.49 3.85
N ILE A 155 -2.79 -6.24 4.08
CA ILE A 155 -3.89 -7.15 3.69
C ILE A 155 -3.85 -7.41 2.19
N ARG A 156 -3.71 -6.38 1.37
CA ARG A 156 -3.65 -6.43 -0.09
C ARG A 156 -2.59 -7.42 -0.57
N VAL A 157 -1.38 -7.24 -0.05
CA VAL A 157 -0.23 -8.06 -0.46
C VAL A 157 -0.42 -9.52 -0.02
N GLU A 158 -0.85 -9.75 1.21
CA GLU A 158 -1.04 -11.10 1.74
C GLU A 158 -2.14 -11.88 1.00
N LEU A 159 -3.28 -11.22 0.71
CA LEU A 159 -4.37 -11.83 -0.06
C LEU A 159 -3.92 -12.24 -1.47
N LEU A 160 -3.22 -11.34 -2.16
CA LEU A 160 -2.74 -11.60 -3.51
C LEU A 160 -1.68 -12.70 -3.55
N ILE A 161 -0.80 -12.79 -2.56
CA ILE A 161 0.16 -13.90 -2.43
C ILE A 161 -0.58 -15.23 -2.22
N LYS A 162 -1.52 -15.25 -1.29
CA LYS A 162 -2.16 -16.51 -0.86
C LYS A 162 -3.17 -17.03 -1.86
N TYR A 163 -3.91 -16.16 -2.51
CA TYR A 163 -5.06 -16.52 -3.35
C TYR A 163 -4.93 -16.07 -4.81
N GLY A 164 -4.08 -15.09 -5.11
CA GLY A 164 -4.08 -14.41 -6.39
C GLY A 164 -5.31 -13.50 -6.57
N GLY A 165 -5.57 -13.09 -7.80
CA GLY A 165 -6.70 -12.26 -8.17
C GLY A 165 -6.35 -10.79 -8.35
N THR A 166 -7.34 -9.93 -8.23
CA THR A 166 -7.19 -8.48 -8.41
C THR A 166 -7.62 -7.74 -7.16
N TRP A 167 -6.75 -6.90 -6.63
CA TRP A 167 -7.10 -5.88 -5.67
C TRP A 167 -7.58 -4.63 -6.38
N LEU A 168 -8.70 -4.08 -5.94
CA LEU A 168 -9.19 -2.75 -6.32
C LEU A 168 -9.45 -1.91 -5.07
N ASP A 169 -8.85 -0.73 -5.01
CA ASP A 169 -9.15 0.21 -3.92
C ASP A 169 -10.64 0.54 -3.88
N SER A 170 -11.15 0.75 -2.68
CA SER A 170 -12.58 1.00 -2.40
C SER A 170 -13.14 2.29 -3.04
N THR A 171 -12.29 3.14 -3.58
CA THR A 171 -12.68 4.37 -4.28
C THR A 171 -12.52 4.28 -5.80
N VAL A 172 -12.12 3.12 -6.32
CA VAL A 172 -12.01 2.89 -7.77
C VAL A 172 -13.39 2.65 -8.36
N MET A 173 -13.78 3.49 -9.30
CA MET A 173 -15.05 3.35 -10.02
C MET A 173 -14.77 2.88 -11.45
N ILE A 174 -15.40 1.78 -11.85
CA ILE A 174 -15.34 1.27 -13.22
C ILE A 174 -16.54 1.86 -13.98
N THR A 175 -16.27 2.63 -15.03
CA THR A 175 -17.29 3.37 -15.76
C THR A 175 -17.75 2.68 -17.05
N GLY A 176 -17.18 1.53 -17.40
CA GLY A 176 -17.53 0.79 -18.61
C GLY A 176 -16.73 -0.50 -18.75
N CYS A 177 -16.94 -1.20 -19.84
CA CYS A 177 -16.24 -2.46 -20.17
C CYS A 177 -15.12 -2.28 -21.21
N ASN A 178 -14.83 -1.05 -21.63
CA ASN A 178 -13.81 -0.75 -22.63
C ASN A 178 -12.41 -0.66 -21.99
N TYR A 179 -11.95 -1.76 -21.39
CA TYR A 179 -10.62 -1.94 -20.84
C TYR A 179 -10.02 -3.27 -21.34
N PRO A 180 -8.69 -3.38 -21.45
CA PRO A 180 -8.04 -4.65 -21.78
C PRO A 180 -8.34 -5.69 -20.71
N LYS A 181 -9.01 -6.79 -21.07
CA LYS A 181 -9.38 -7.84 -20.10
C LYS A 181 -8.16 -8.53 -19.50
N GLU A 182 -7.07 -8.54 -20.23
CA GLU A 182 -5.78 -9.13 -19.88
C GLU A 182 -5.19 -8.53 -18.61
N ILE A 183 -5.54 -7.29 -18.25
CA ILE A 183 -5.09 -6.67 -16.98
C ILE A 183 -5.56 -7.43 -15.74
N PHE A 184 -6.63 -8.20 -15.86
CA PHE A 184 -7.18 -9.02 -14.78
C PHE A 184 -6.68 -10.48 -14.80
N ASP A 185 -6.04 -10.91 -15.87
CA ASP A 185 -5.67 -12.32 -16.10
C ASP A 185 -4.17 -12.53 -16.33
N CYS A 186 -3.36 -11.45 -16.20
CA CYS A 186 -1.90 -11.51 -16.33
C CYS A 186 -1.23 -11.94 -15.02
N PRO A 187 0.01 -12.46 -15.10
CA PRO A 187 0.77 -12.88 -13.92
C PRO A 187 1.01 -11.80 -12.88
N ILE A 188 1.18 -10.55 -13.35
CA ILE A 188 1.27 -9.36 -12.52
C ILE A 188 0.87 -8.12 -13.32
N PHE A 189 0.03 -7.27 -12.74
CA PHE A 189 -0.31 -5.95 -13.29
C PHE A 189 -0.27 -4.90 -12.19
N LEU A 190 0.41 -3.81 -12.48
CA LEU A 190 0.50 -2.62 -11.64
C LEU A 190 0.39 -1.38 -12.51
N PRO A 191 -0.59 -0.49 -12.28
CA PRO A 191 -0.73 0.72 -13.09
C PRO A 191 0.48 1.65 -12.90
N ARG A 192 0.95 2.23 -13.99
CA ARG A 192 1.97 3.28 -13.95
C ARG A 192 1.33 4.65 -13.80
N TYR A 193 1.94 5.47 -12.97
CA TYR A 193 1.58 6.87 -12.89
C TYR A 193 2.55 7.70 -13.75
N ILE A 194 1.99 8.35 -14.77
CA ILE A 194 2.74 9.23 -15.69
C ILE A 194 2.33 10.67 -15.42
N LYS A 195 3.29 11.55 -15.20
CA LYS A 195 3.05 12.99 -15.03
C LYS A 195 2.56 13.62 -16.35
N LYS A 196 1.94 14.81 -16.26
CA LYS A 196 1.48 15.58 -17.42
C LYS A 196 2.59 15.87 -18.45
N ASN A 197 3.85 15.96 -18.02
CA ASN A 197 5.01 16.14 -18.91
C ASN A 197 5.55 14.84 -19.52
N GLY A 198 4.83 13.72 -19.40
CA GLY A 198 5.24 12.41 -19.90
C GLY A 198 6.28 11.68 -19.06
N SER A 199 6.85 12.29 -18.02
CA SER A 199 7.85 11.61 -17.18
C SER A 199 7.18 10.59 -16.26
N TRP A 200 7.87 9.45 -16.05
CA TRP A 200 7.43 8.41 -15.13
C TRP A 200 7.51 8.86 -13.67
N GLN A 201 6.51 8.52 -12.87
CA GLN A 201 6.47 8.87 -11.45
C GLN A 201 6.52 7.65 -10.53
N GLY A 202 6.20 6.46 -11.00
CA GLY A 202 6.19 5.25 -10.22
C GLY A 202 5.00 4.35 -10.52
N VAL A 203 4.87 3.28 -9.75
CA VAL A 203 3.74 2.34 -9.79
C VAL A 203 2.70 2.78 -8.78
N SER A 204 1.43 2.56 -9.13
CA SER A 204 0.31 2.79 -8.22
C SER A 204 -0.20 1.47 -7.67
N SER A 205 -0.70 1.49 -6.44
CA SER A 205 -1.19 0.30 -5.74
C SER A 205 -2.72 0.21 -5.67
N TRP A 206 -3.44 1.19 -6.24
CA TRP A 206 -4.90 1.20 -6.23
C TRP A 206 -5.54 0.06 -7.04
N MET A 207 -4.80 -0.56 -7.94
CA MET A 207 -5.13 -1.79 -8.63
C MET A 207 -3.87 -2.65 -8.70
N ILE A 208 -3.98 -3.90 -8.29
CA ILE A 208 -2.93 -4.91 -8.44
C ILE A 208 -3.59 -6.21 -8.87
N THR A 209 -3.22 -6.74 -10.02
CA THR A 209 -3.54 -8.13 -10.37
C THR A 209 -2.28 -8.96 -10.19
N ALA A 210 -2.42 -10.15 -9.61
CA ALA A 210 -1.31 -11.07 -9.46
C ALA A 210 -1.77 -12.53 -9.45
N ASN A 211 -0.95 -13.41 -9.99
CA ASN A 211 -1.09 -14.83 -9.76
C ASN A 211 -0.74 -15.17 -8.30
N LYS A 212 -1.37 -16.22 -7.77
CA LYS A 212 -1.02 -16.79 -6.47
C LYS A 212 0.48 -17.09 -6.42
N GLY A 213 1.12 -16.76 -5.30
CA GLY A 213 2.54 -17.00 -5.08
C GLY A 213 3.47 -16.07 -5.86
N ASN A 214 2.98 -14.92 -6.35
CA ASN A 214 3.81 -14.00 -7.11
C ASN A 214 5.02 -13.51 -6.30
N HIS A 215 6.22 -13.73 -6.82
CA HIS A 215 7.49 -13.47 -6.12
C HIS A 215 7.72 -12.00 -5.79
N LEU A 216 7.35 -11.06 -6.69
CA LEU A 216 7.47 -9.63 -6.42
C LEU A 216 6.66 -9.21 -5.19
N LEU A 217 5.48 -9.82 -5.00
CA LEU A 217 4.64 -9.54 -3.83
C LEU A 217 5.22 -10.14 -2.54
N TYR A 218 5.95 -11.27 -2.61
CA TYR A 218 6.68 -11.79 -1.45
C TYR A 218 7.77 -10.82 -0.99
N ILE A 219 8.56 -10.29 -1.91
CA ILE A 219 9.58 -9.27 -1.59
C ILE A 219 8.91 -8.05 -0.95
N LEU A 220 7.83 -7.55 -1.55
CA LEU A 220 7.09 -6.42 -1.01
C LEU A 220 6.53 -6.70 0.40
N LYS A 221 6.01 -7.91 0.64
CA LYS A 221 5.55 -8.35 1.95
C LYS A 221 6.68 -8.26 2.98
N GLU A 222 7.84 -8.85 2.69
CA GLU A 222 8.97 -8.85 3.61
C GLU A 222 9.43 -7.42 3.91
N MET A 223 9.49 -6.55 2.90
CA MET A 223 9.80 -5.13 3.09
C MET A 223 8.79 -4.43 4.00
N LEU A 224 7.48 -4.66 3.81
CA LEU A 224 6.43 -4.08 4.63
C LEU A 224 6.47 -4.60 6.08
N LEU A 225 6.67 -5.90 6.27
CA LEU A 225 6.79 -6.52 7.59
C LEU A 225 8.00 -5.98 8.34
N GLU A 226 9.16 -5.93 7.68
CA GLU A 226 10.38 -5.41 8.28
C GLU A 226 10.29 -3.91 8.56
N TYR A 227 9.65 -3.14 7.68
CA TYR A 227 9.34 -1.73 7.93
C TYR A 227 8.57 -1.56 9.25
N TRP A 228 7.48 -2.30 9.42
CA TRP A 228 6.67 -2.22 10.63
C TRP A 228 7.32 -2.89 11.86
N ARG A 229 8.34 -3.71 11.67
CA ARG A 229 9.18 -4.19 12.78
C ARG A 229 10.05 -3.05 13.33
N ARG A 230 10.64 -2.25 12.45
CA ARG A 230 11.60 -1.18 12.81
C ARG A 230 10.94 0.12 13.20
N TYR A 231 9.82 0.45 12.59
CA TYR A 231 9.19 1.77 12.69
C TYR A 231 7.79 1.72 13.31
N ASP A 232 7.46 2.80 14.03
CA ASP A 232 6.17 3.02 14.69
C ASP A 232 5.39 4.20 14.07
N CYS A 233 5.74 4.61 12.88
CA CYS A 233 5.07 5.69 12.16
C CYS A 233 5.31 5.56 10.67
N VAL A 234 4.46 6.20 9.87
CA VAL A 234 4.68 6.33 8.44
C VAL A 234 5.66 7.47 8.18
N VAL A 235 6.85 7.17 7.66
CA VAL A 235 7.89 8.19 7.40
C VAL A 235 7.85 8.72 5.96
N ASN A 236 7.28 7.96 5.03
CA ASN A 236 7.20 8.32 3.62
C ASN A 236 5.86 7.87 3.03
N TYR A 237 4.86 8.75 3.05
CA TYR A 237 3.54 8.49 2.49
C TYR A 237 3.24 9.45 1.34
#